data_47532f0f19335f9bf4e4b4646a564d98
#
_entry.id   47532f0f19335f9bf4e4b4646a564d98
#
_cell.length_a   1.000
_cell.length_b   1.000
_cell.length_c   1.000
_cell.angle_alpha   90.00
_cell.angle_beta   90.00
_cell.angle_gamma   90.00
#
_symmetry.space_group_name_H-M   'P 1'
#
loop_
_entity.id
_entity.type
_entity.pdbx_description
1 polymer ?
#
loop_
_entity_poly.entity_id
_entity_poly.type
_entity_poly.pdbx_seq_one_letter_code
_entity_poly.pdbx_strand_id
1 'polypeptide(L)'
;DEVIYQKVGFLSNFTRIYIGKQTPYVLNKIKKNLSQNKSIITYANTWKLIKKNKYYFYQDKKFQIKINTKNIHSMGLLNNLCHAIKIALDLKIEKKIIEKTIPKITFEGRFQYLNKGKIKNSLHKNEKIMLDGAHAEIDAKNLASYLKSIKVPVYGVWAMMKNKEPNLFIKQFKNIFKKVIAIPIE
;
A
#
# COMPACT_ATOMS: atom_id res chain seq x y z
N ASP A 1 2.79 -10.33 18.33
CA ASP A 1 4.22 -10.71 18.41
C ASP A 1 4.60 -11.75 17.36
N GLU A 2 3.75 -12.77 17.11
CA GLU A 2 3.99 -13.81 16.12
C GLU A 2 4.24 -13.27 14.71
N VAL A 3 3.43 -12.30 14.25
CA VAL A 3 3.61 -11.67 12.93
C VAL A 3 4.98 -10.99 12.79
N ILE A 4 5.47 -10.34 13.85
CA ILE A 4 6.80 -9.72 13.85
C ILE A 4 7.87 -10.80 13.73
N TYR A 5 7.76 -11.87 14.53
CA TYR A 5 8.68 -12.99 14.47
C TYR A 5 8.73 -13.63 13.09
N GLN A 6 7.55 -13.92 12.49
CA GLN A 6 7.45 -14.45 11.14
C GLN A 6 8.09 -13.55 10.07
N LYS A 7 8.08 -12.22 10.26
CA LYS A 7 8.64 -11.25 9.30
C LYS A 7 10.14 -11.01 9.46
N VAL A 8 10.70 -11.18 10.67
CA VAL A 8 12.10 -10.86 10.93
C VAL A 8 12.93 -12.08 11.35
N GLY A 9 12.31 -13.19 11.80
CA GLY A 9 12.99 -14.34 12.36
C GLY A 9 13.80 -15.16 11.34
N PHE A 10 13.53 -15.02 10.04
CA PHE A 10 14.26 -15.69 8.97
C PHE A 10 15.42 -14.85 8.38
N LEU A 11 15.61 -13.62 8.85
CA LEU A 11 16.62 -12.73 8.30
C LEU A 11 18.02 -13.21 8.73
N SER A 12 18.87 -13.49 7.74
CA SER A 12 20.27 -13.86 7.98
C SER A 12 21.08 -12.64 8.44
N ASN A 13 22.24 -12.90 9.08
CA ASN A 13 23.22 -11.88 9.38
C ASN A 13 23.70 -11.18 8.08
N PHE A 14 24.10 -9.91 8.20
CA PHE A 14 24.60 -9.08 7.09
C PHE A 14 23.54 -8.72 6.02
N THR A 15 22.27 -9.01 6.27
CA THR A 15 21.18 -8.57 5.41
C THR A 15 21.00 -7.04 5.52
N ARG A 16 20.66 -6.37 4.42
CA ARG A 16 20.18 -4.98 4.48
C ARG A 16 18.70 -4.97 4.79
N ILE A 17 18.33 -4.36 5.91
CA ILE A 17 16.96 -4.33 6.41
C ILE A 17 16.45 -2.89 6.32
N TYR A 18 15.30 -2.71 5.69
CA TYR A 18 14.61 -1.43 5.61
C TYR A 18 13.31 -1.51 6.38
N ILE A 19 13.16 -0.68 7.41
CA ILE A 19 11.98 -0.68 8.26
C ILE A 19 11.15 0.57 7.95
N GLY A 20 9.97 0.37 7.38
CA GLY A 20 8.97 1.41 7.15
C GLY A 20 8.48 2.04 8.46
N LYS A 21 7.64 3.08 8.36
CA LYS A 21 7.07 3.74 9.53
C LYS A 21 6.24 2.76 10.35
N GLN A 22 6.59 2.62 11.62
CA GLN A 22 5.94 1.76 12.61
C GLN A 22 5.52 2.56 13.84
N THR A 23 4.60 2.01 14.63
CA THR A 23 4.35 2.53 15.98
C THR A 23 5.57 2.28 16.87
N PRO A 24 5.80 3.08 17.93
CA PRO A 24 6.91 2.86 18.85
C PRO A 24 6.93 1.45 19.44
N TYR A 25 5.76 0.90 19.77
CA TYR A 25 5.61 -0.46 20.29
C TYR A 25 6.13 -1.51 19.29
N VAL A 26 5.65 -1.47 18.05
CA VAL A 26 6.07 -2.41 17.00
C VAL A 26 7.55 -2.26 16.69
N LEU A 27 8.06 -1.03 16.61
CA LEU A 27 9.47 -0.77 16.35
C LEU A 27 10.38 -1.35 17.44
N ASN A 28 10.01 -1.20 18.72
CA ASN A 28 10.76 -1.77 19.84
C ASN A 28 10.79 -3.31 19.79
N LYS A 29 9.67 -3.94 19.43
CA LYS A 29 9.61 -5.40 19.26
C LYS A 29 10.50 -5.88 18.09
N ILE A 30 10.48 -5.17 16.97
CA ILE A 30 11.37 -5.47 15.82
C ILE A 30 12.83 -5.34 16.26
N LYS A 31 13.20 -4.25 16.93
CA LYS A 31 14.57 -4.04 17.44
C LYS A 31 15.02 -5.16 18.37
N LYS A 32 14.15 -5.60 19.28
CA LYS A 32 14.43 -6.70 20.20
C LYS A 32 14.73 -8.01 19.44
N ASN A 33 13.91 -8.32 18.42
CA ASN A 33 14.13 -9.53 17.61
C ASN A 33 15.38 -9.46 16.73
N LEU A 34 15.85 -8.25 16.39
CA LEU A 34 17.05 -8.03 15.58
C LEU A 34 18.28 -7.67 16.40
N SER A 35 18.22 -7.71 17.73
CA SER A 35 19.31 -7.23 18.61
C SER A 35 20.63 -7.99 18.41
N GLN A 36 20.57 -9.25 18.04
CA GLN A 36 21.75 -10.09 17.77
C GLN A 36 22.10 -10.20 16.28
N ASN A 37 21.30 -9.55 15.41
CA ASN A 37 21.50 -9.60 13.97
C ASN A 37 22.51 -8.54 13.53
N LYS A 38 23.58 -8.95 12.84
CA LYS A 38 24.63 -8.06 12.33
C LYS A 38 24.26 -7.34 11.03
N SER A 39 22.99 -7.11 10.80
CA SER A 39 22.47 -6.49 9.59
C SER A 39 22.53 -4.97 9.66
N ILE A 40 22.62 -4.33 8.48
CA ILE A 40 22.51 -2.88 8.35
C ILE A 40 21.05 -2.50 8.33
N ILE A 41 20.57 -1.82 9.37
CA ILE A 41 19.17 -1.42 9.51
C ILE A 41 18.99 0.03 9.10
N THR A 42 18.14 0.28 8.14
CA THR A 42 17.71 1.61 7.69
C THR A 42 16.27 1.86 8.10
N TYR A 43 16.04 2.92 8.86
CA TYR A 43 14.72 3.25 9.40
C TYR A 43 14.02 4.34 8.58
N ALA A 44 12.71 4.37 8.62
CA ALA A 44 11.86 5.32 7.90
C ALA A 44 12.06 6.80 8.26
N ASN A 45 12.84 7.12 9.30
CA ASN A 45 13.22 8.50 9.61
C ASN A 45 14.30 9.05 8.65
N THR A 46 14.96 8.21 7.85
CA THR A 46 15.97 8.60 6.88
C THR A 46 15.39 9.08 5.55
N TRP A 47 14.10 8.86 5.32
CA TRP A 47 13.35 9.40 4.18
C TRP A 47 11.94 9.80 4.62
N LYS A 48 11.26 10.59 3.81
CA LYS A 48 9.89 11.02 4.06
C LYS A 48 9.10 11.26 2.79
N LEU A 49 7.79 11.06 2.90
CA LEU A 49 6.81 11.52 1.93
C LEU A 49 6.42 12.96 2.27
N ILE A 50 6.56 13.86 1.31
CA ILE A 50 6.19 15.26 1.45
C ILE A 50 5.04 15.56 0.49
N LYS A 51 4.03 16.27 0.96
CA LYS A 51 2.98 16.86 0.13
C LYS A 51 3.24 18.36 0.00
N LYS A 52 3.37 18.85 -1.24
CA LYS A 52 3.44 20.29 -1.57
C LYS A 52 2.31 20.59 -2.56
N ASN A 53 1.33 21.38 -2.15
CA ASN A 53 0.11 21.61 -2.90
C ASN A 53 -0.58 20.29 -3.27
N LYS A 54 -0.77 20.03 -4.57
CA LYS A 54 -1.36 18.80 -5.12
C LYS A 54 -0.35 17.68 -5.44
N TYR A 55 0.96 17.93 -5.20
CA TYR A 55 2.02 16.99 -5.57
C TYR A 55 2.62 16.30 -4.37
N TYR A 56 3.05 15.08 -4.56
CA TYR A 56 3.79 14.29 -3.58
C TYR A 56 5.25 14.15 -4.01
N PHE A 57 6.14 14.10 -3.02
CA PHE A 57 7.57 13.96 -3.22
C PHE A 57 8.12 12.95 -2.23
N TYR A 58 8.99 12.08 -2.72
CA TYR A 58 9.98 11.42 -1.88
C TYR A 58 11.08 12.41 -1.55
N GLN A 59 11.57 12.39 -0.33
CA GLN A 59 12.75 13.17 0.06
C GLN A 59 13.59 12.40 1.08
N ASP A 60 14.91 12.38 0.84
CA ASP A 60 15.92 12.01 1.83
C ASP A 60 17.01 13.12 1.93
N LYS A 61 18.17 12.81 2.53
CA LYS A 61 19.27 13.79 2.67
C LYS A 61 19.87 14.24 1.33
N LYS A 62 19.82 13.41 0.29
CA LYS A 62 20.49 13.64 -1.00
C LYS A 62 19.53 13.92 -2.14
N PHE A 63 18.33 13.35 -2.10
CA PHE A 63 17.43 13.35 -3.23
C PHE A 63 16.03 13.86 -2.87
N GLN A 64 15.44 14.59 -3.81
CA GLN A 64 14.02 14.87 -3.87
C GLN A 64 13.51 14.38 -5.22
N ILE A 65 12.45 13.54 -5.20
CA ILE A 65 11.85 12.91 -6.38
C ILE A 65 10.36 13.20 -6.36
N LYS A 66 9.85 13.81 -7.44
CA LYS A 66 8.41 14.02 -7.62
C LYS A 66 7.72 12.69 -7.93
N ILE A 67 6.66 12.39 -7.22
CA ILE A 67 5.88 11.18 -7.40
C ILE A 67 4.71 11.47 -8.34
N ASN A 68 4.67 10.77 -9.48
CA ASN A 68 3.49 10.76 -10.31
C ASN A 68 2.45 9.80 -9.70
N THR A 69 1.31 10.35 -9.27
CA THR A 69 0.26 9.62 -8.54
C THR A 69 -0.82 9.02 -9.44
N LYS A 70 -0.63 9.00 -10.76
CA LYS A 70 -1.66 8.53 -11.71
C LYS A 70 -2.27 7.17 -11.34
N ASN A 71 -1.43 6.23 -10.90
CA ASN A 71 -1.81 4.86 -10.55
C ASN A 71 -1.69 4.57 -9.04
N ILE A 72 -1.55 5.60 -8.20
CA ILE A 72 -1.29 5.44 -6.77
C ILE A 72 -2.41 6.15 -6.00
N HIS A 73 -3.34 5.36 -5.50
CA HIS A 73 -4.63 5.84 -5.01
C HIS A 73 -4.76 5.85 -3.48
N SER A 74 -3.72 5.45 -2.74
CA SER A 74 -3.74 5.47 -1.28
C SER A 74 -2.46 5.97 -0.65
N MET A 75 -2.56 6.48 0.58
CA MET A 75 -1.39 6.88 1.38
C MET A 75 -0.49 5.67 1.72
N GLY A 76 -1.07 4.49 1.89
CA GLY A 76 -0.31 3.25 2.09
C GLY A 76 0.59 2.95 0.89
N LEU A 77 0.06 3.01 -0.33
CA LEU A 77 0.84 2.81 -1.56
C LEU A 77 1.90 3.89 -1.75
N LEU A 78 1.61 5.16 -1.42
CA LEU A 78 2.61 6.24 -1.47
C LEU A 78 3.77 6.01 -0.50
N ASN A 79 3.48 5.57 0.72
CA ASN A 79 4.52 5.23 1.70
C ASN A 79 5.35 4.02 1.25
N ASN A 80 4.71 2.98 0.70
CA ASN A 80 5.40 1.82 0.15
C ASN A 80 6.30 2.22 -1.04
N LEU A 81 5.83 3.13 -1.90
CA LEU A 81 6.64 3.64 -2.99
C LEU A 81 7.86 4.42 -2.48
N CYS A 82 7.70 5.28 -1.47
CA CYS A 82 8.84 5.96 -0.86
C CYS A 82 9.86 4.98 -0.28
N HIS A 83 9.40 3.89 0.30
CA HIS A 83 10.25 2.80 0.79
C HIS A 83 11.02 2.15 -0.38
N ALA A 84 10.34 1.79 -1.47
CA ALA A 84 10.95 1.22 -2.66
C ALA A 84 11.96 2.19 -3.32
N ILE A 85 11.65 3.49 -3.40
CA ILE A 85 12.58 4.52 -3.90
C ILE A 85 13.84 4.56 -3.05
N LYS A 86 13.71 4.53 -1.71
CA LYS A 86 14.89 4.51 -0.82
C LYS A 86 15.78 3.30 -1.09
N ILE A 87 15.19 2.11 -1.21
CA ILE A 87 15.92 0.89 -1.53
C ILE A 87 16.63 1.02 -2.89
N ALA A 88 15.92 1.49 -3.92
CA ALA A 88 16.47 1.67 -5.26
C ALA A 88 17.68 2.63 -5.28
N LEU A 89 17.58 3.76 -4.56
CA LEU A 89 18.67 4.74 -4.44
C LEU A 89 19.89 4.15 -3.70
N ASP A 90 19.66 3.37 -2.65
CA ASP A 90 20.75 2.72 -1.91
C ASP A 90 21.42 1.60 -2.73
N LEU A 91 20.67 0.99 -3.66
CA LEU A 91 21.19 0.07 -4.69
C LEU A 91 21.84 0.79 -5.87
N LYS A 92 21.99 2.14 -5.78
CA LYS A 92 22.63 3.00 -6.80
C LYS A 92 21.87 3.03 -8.14
N ILE A 93 20.57 2.76 -8.14
CA ILE A 93 19.71 2.98 -9.30
C ILE A 93 19.66 4.50 -9.55
N GLU A 94 19.90 4.91 -10.77
CA GLU A 94 19.87 6.31 -11.16
C GLU A 94 18.49 6.96 -10.94
N LYS A 95 18.49 8.19 -10.40
CA LYS A 95 17.27 8.97 -10.17
C LYS A 95 16.37 9.04 -11.42
N LYS A 96 16.95 9.27 -12.60
CA LYS A 96 16.21 9.34 -13.88
C LYS A 96 15.45 8.06 -14.20
N ILE A 97 16.03 6.89 -13.90
CA ILE A 97 15.39 5.57 -14.10
C ILE A 97 14.20 5.44 -13.14
N ILE A 98 14.38 5.81 -11.87
CA ILE A 98 13.31 5.78 -10.86
C ILE A 98 12.15 6.68 -11.30
N GLU A 99 12.42 7.94 -11.67
CA GLU A 99 11.42 8.92 -12.12
C GLU A 99 10.64 8.42 -13.36
N LYS A 100 11.32 7.79 -14.31
CA LYS A 100 10.72 7.20 -15.52
C LYS A 100 9.86 5.96 -15.22
N THR A 101 10.18 5.23 -14.15
CA THR A 101 9.51 3.98 -13.77
C THR A 101 8.24 4.23 -12.95
N ILE A 102 8.23 5.21 -12.06
CA ILE A 102 7.10 5.51 -11.18
C ILE A 102 5.75 5.59 -11.92
N PRO A 103 5.60 6.30 -13.06
CA PRO A 103 4.32 6.37 -13.77
C PRO A 103 3.82 5.05 -14.35
N LYS A 104 4.71 4.05 -14.47
CA LYS A 104 4.42 2.74 -15.05
C LYS A 104 4.04 1.70 -14.00
N ILE A 105 4.20 2.04 -12.72
CA ILE A 105 3.91 1.12 -11.63
C ILE A 105 2.41 0.85 -11.59
N THR A 106 2.05 -0.42 -11.59
CA THR A 106 0.70 -0.92 -11.35
C THR A 106 0.76 -2.00 -10.28
N PHE A 107 -0.31 -2.11 -9.51
CA PHE A 107 -0.45 -3.11 -8.47
C PHE A 107 -1.68 -3.95 -8.79
N GLU A 108 -1.47 -5.20 -9.22
CA GLU A 108 -2.58 -6.12 -9.46
C GLU A 108 -3.31 -6.39 -8.14
N GLY A 109 -4.64 -6.33 -8.20
CA GLY A 109 -5.49 -6.50 -7.03
C GLY A 109 -5.33 -5.43 -5.93
N ARG A 110 -4.77 -4.25 -6.25
CA ARG A 110 -4.71 -3.10 -5.35
C ARG A 110 -5.14 -1.83 -6.08
N PHE A 111 -6.34 -1.31 -5.80
CA PHE A 111 -6.93 -0.18 -6.51
C PHE A 111 -6.87 -0.35 -8.04
N GLN A 112 -6.93 -1.59 -8.51
CA GLN A 112 -6.73 -1.93 -9.91
C GLN A 112 -8.00 -1.67 -10.71
N TYR A 113 -7.96 -0.69 -11.62
CA TYR A 113 -9.03 -0.50 -12.59
C TYR A 113 -8.88 -1.47 -13.76
N LEU A 114 -9.94 -2.23 -14.05
CA LEU A 114 -9.96 -3.13 -15.21
C LEU A 114 -10.30 -2.34 -16.47
N ASN A 115 -9.37 -2.35 -17.43
CA ASN A 115 -9.50 -1.66 -18.71
C ASN A 115 -9.83 -2.61 -19.88
N LYS A 116 -9.81 -3.93 -19.65
CA LYS A 116 -10.06 -4.98 -20.63
C LYS A 116 -10.63 -6.24 -19.99
N GLY A 117 -11.14 -7.16 -20.81
CA GLY A 117 -11.64 -8.46 -20.40
C GLY A 117 -13.18 -8.54 -20.40
N LYS A 118 -13.73 -9.76 -20.26
CA LYS A 118 -15.16 -10.04 -20.38
C LYS A 118 -16.02 -9.16 -19.47
N ILE A 119 -15.65 -9.06 -18.19
CA ILE A 119 -16.41 -8.24 -17.22
C ILE A 119 -16.40 -6.77 -17.63
N LYS A 120 -15.25 -6.22 -18.08
CA LYS A 120 -15.19 -4.82 -18.54
C LYS A 120 -16.08 -4.59 -19.77
N ASN A 121 -16.14 -5.56 -20.68
CA ASN A 121 -16.96 -5.46 -21.89
C ASN A 121 -18.47 -5.50 -21.60
N SER A 122 -18.89 -6.04 -20.45
CA SER A 122 -20.28 -6.07 -20.00
C SER A 122 -20.73 -4.77 -19.32
N LEU A 123 -19.84 -3.84 -19.07
CA LEU A 123 -20.14 -2.55 -18.42
C LEU A 123 -20.58 -1.51 -19.43
N HIS A 124 -21.48 -0.59 -19.01
CA HIS A 124 -21.76 0.60 -19.77
C HIS A 124 -20.55 1.53 -19.87
N LYS A 125 -20.54 2.41 -20.88
CA LYS A 125 -19.41 3.28 -21.22
C LYS A 125 -18.86 4.10 -20.04
N ASN A 126 -19.73 4.54 -19.14
CA ASN A 126 -19.37 5.38 -17.99
C ASN A 126 -19.07 4.58 -16.70
N GLU A 127 -19.26 3.27 -16.74
CA GLU A 127 -19.02 2.41 -15.60
C GLU A 127 -17.57 1.94 -15.55
N LYS A 128 -17.05 1.83 -14.34
CA LYS A 128 -15.71 1.35 -14.07
C LYS A 128 -15.76 0.24 -13.04
N ILE A 129 -14.93 -0.74 -13.21
CA ILE A 129 -14.73 -1.78 -12.21
C ILE A 129 -13.32 -1.65 -11.62
N MET A 130 -13.24 -1.77 -10.31
CA MET A 130 -11.99 -1.77 -9.58
C MET A 130 -11.89 -3.04 -8.75
N LEU A 131 -10.72 -3.66 -8.79
CA LEU A 131 -10.37 -4.80 -7.94
C LEU A 131 -9.47 -4.33 -6.81
N ASP A 132 -9.76 -4.79 -5.60
CA ASP A 132 -8.90 -4.59 -4.45
C ASP A 132 -8.90 -5.81 -3.52
N GLY A 133 -7.72 -6.29 -3.16
CA GLY A 133 -7.52 -7.42 -2.26
C GLY A 133 -7.33 -6.99 -0.81
N ALA A 134 -7.91 -5.85 -0.40
CA ALA A 134 -7.92 -5.43 0.99
C ALA A 134 -8.57 -6.50 1.87
N HIS A 135 -7.91 -6.85 2.97
CA HIS A 135 -8.36 -7.91 3.87
C HIS A 135 -8.02 -7.65 5.35
N ALA A 136 -7.48 -6.48 5.66
CA ALA A 136 -7.21 -6.01 7.01
C ALA A 136 -7.91 -4.67 7.27
N GLU A 137 -8.14 -4.32 8.52
CA GLU A 137 -8.81 -3.07 8.89
C GLU A 137 -8.12 -1.83 8.31
N ILE A 138 -6.79 -1.80 8.32
CA ILE A 138 -6.01 -0.67 7.78
C ILE A 138 -6.17 -0.54 6.25
N ASP A 139 -6.25 -1.66 5.54
CA ASP A 139 -6.51 -1.66 4.10
C ASP A 139 -7.92 -1.15 3.81
N ALA A 140 -8.91 -1.59 4.61
CA ALA A 140 -10.29 -1.09 4.52
C ALA A 140 -10.37 0.41 4.73
N LYS A 141 -9.66 0.97 5.71
CA LYS A 141 -9.58 2.43 5.94
C LYS A 141 -9.02 3.18 4.73
N ASN A 142 -7.96 2.66 4.14
CA ASN A 142 -7.36 3.26 2.93
C ASN A 142 -8.33 3.22 1.74
N LEU A 143 -8.96 2.06 1.51
CA LEU A 143 -9.93 1.87 0.43
C LEU A 143 -11.16 2.76 0.64
N ALA A 144 -11.72 2.80 1.85
CA ALA A 144 -12.85 3.64 2.21
C ALA A 144 -12.57 5.13 1.98
N SER A 145 -11.38 5.59 2.37
CA SER A 145 -10.93 6.97 2.14
C SER A 145 -10.88 7.31 0.64
N TYR A 146 -10.36 6.41 -0.16
CA TYR A 146 -10.32 6.59 -1.61
C TYR A 146 -11.74 6.62 -2.21
N LEU A 147 -12.59 5.65 -1.87
CA LEU A 147 -13.96 5.58 -2.40
C LEU A 147 -14.79 6.83 -2.05
N LYS A 148 -14.60 7.38 -0.86
CA LYS A 148 -15.22 8.68 -0.48
C LYS A 148 -14.74 9.83 -1.37
N SER A 149 -13.50 9.81 -1.83
CA SER A 149 -12.90 10.90 -2.60
C SER A 149 -13.38 10.96 -4.06
N ILE A 150 -13.84 9.86 -4.63
CA ILE A 150 -14.24 9.79 -6.05
C ILE A 150 -15.63 10.35 -6.34
N LYS A 151 -16.45 10.62 -5.32
CA LYS A 151 -17.76 11.33 -5.40
C LYS A 151 -18.74 10.78 -6.45
N VAL A 152 -18.72 9.48 -6.70
CA VAL A 152 -19.65 8.78 -7.60
C VAL A 152 -20.34 7.64 -6.83
N PRO A 153 -21.52 7.16 -7.28
CA PRO A 153 -22.15 5.99 -6.70
C PRO A 153 -21.23 4.78 -6.78
N VAL A 154 -21.05 4.07 -5.65
CA VAL A 154 -20.20 2.89 -5.56
C VAL A 154 -21.07 1.69 -5.18
N TYR A 155 -20.89 0.60 -5.90
CA TYR A 155 -21.48 -0.71 -5.63
C TYR A 155 -20.36 -1.69 -5.30
N GLY A 156 -20.57 -2.56 -4.31
CA GLY A 156 -19.58 -3.52 -3.87
C GLY A 156 -19.98 -4.95 -4.18
N VAL A 157 -19.05 -5.73 -4.70
CA VAL A 157 -19.10 -7.19 -4.63
C VAL A 157 -17.98 -7.61 -3.70
N TRP A 158 -18.33 -8.33 -2.63
CA TRP A 158 -17.41 -8.56 -1.54
C TRP A 158 -17.43 -10.02 -1.09
N ALA A 159 -16.23 -10.54 -0.88
CA ALA A 159 -16.00 -11.84 -0.30
C ALA A 159 -14.81 -11.77 0.65
N MET A 160 -14.87 -12.46 1.77
CA MET A 160 -13.80 -12.46 2.77
C MET A 160 -13.85 -13.73 3.62
N MET A 161 -12.68 -14.30 3.89
CA MET A 161 -12.54 -15.44 4.79
C MET A 161 -12.87 -15.03 6.23
N LYS A 162 -13.53 -15.91 6.98
CA LYS A 162 -13.97 -15.67 8.36
C LYS A 162 -12.85 -15.26 9.31
N ASN A 163 -11.64 -15.79 9.13
CA ASN A 163 -10.46 -15.49 9.93
C ASN A 163 -9.83 -14.10 9.66
N LYS A 164 -10.39 -13.29 8.75
CA LYS A 164 -9.93 -11.93 8.42
C LYS A 164 -10.78 -10.84 9.06
N GLU A 165 -11.54 -11.17 10.11
CA GLU A 165 -12.35 -10.23 10.89
C GLU A 165 -13.29 -9.38 10.01
N PRO A 166 -14.21 -10.01 9.24
CA PRO A 166 -15.06 -9.34 8.25
C PRO A 166 -15.87 -8.18 8.82
N ASN A 167 -16.30 -8.27 10.09
CA ASN A 167 -17.06 -7.21 10.76
C ASN A 167 -16.24 -5.92 10.96
N LEU A 168 -14.97 -6.03 11.33
CA LEU A 168 -14.08 -4.88 11.47
C LEU A 168 -13.77 -4.26 10.10
N PHE A 169 -13.64 -5.11 9.09
CA PHE A 169 -13.42 -4.69 7.72
C PHE A 169 -14.61 -3.90 7.16
N ILE A 170 -15.80 -4.50 7.12
CA ILE A 170 -16.98 -3.89 6.48
C ILE A 170 -17.46 -2.62 7.20
N LYS A 171 -17.25 -2.52 8.51
CA LYS A 171 -17.58 -1.33 9.32
C LYS A 171 -16.91 -0.05 8.78
N GLN A 172 -15.75 -0.15 8.14
CA GLN A 172 -15.04 0.99 7.58
C GLN A 172 -15.75 1.61 6.36
N PHE A 173 -16.69 0.89 5.74
CA PHE A 173 -17.42 1.32 4.54
C PHE A 173 -18.82 1.86 4.83
N LYS A 174 -19.12 2.19 6.10
CA LYS A 174 -20.42 2.78 6.46
C LYS A 174 -20.72 4.00 5.58
N ASN A 175 -21.91 4.00 4.96
CA ASN A 175 -22.41 5.06 4.09
C ASN A 175 -21.58 5.32 2.81
N ILE A 176 -20.77 4.37 2.37
CA ILE A 176 -19.98 4.50 1.12
C ILE A 176 -20.69 3.81 -0.03
N PHE A 177 -21.06 2.55 0.16
CA PHE A 177 -21.72 1.78 -0.90
C PHE A 177 -23.21 2.08 -0.98
N LYS A 178 -23.73 2.19 -2.19
CA LYS A 178 -25.19 2.19 -2.47
C LYS A 178 -25.78 0.81 -2.22
N LYS A 179 -25.03 -0.25 -2.59
CA LYS A 179 -25.39 -1.65 -2.37
C LYS A 179 -24.12 -2.49 -2.29
N VAL A 180 -24.13 -3.52 -1.46
CA VAL A 180 -23.09 -4.55 -1.38
C VAL A 180 -23.72 -5.91 -1.62
N ILE A 181 -23.09 -6.71 -2.45
CA ILE A 181 -23.43 -8.12 -2.66
C ILE A 181 -22.30 -8.92 -1.98
N ALA A 182 -22.64 -9.68 -0.96
CA ALA A 182 -21.72 -10.61 -0.33
C ALA A 182 -21.75 -11.95 -1.09
N ILE A 183 -20.58 -12.48 -1.39
CA ILE A 183 -20.40 -13.77 -2.05
C ILE A 183 -19.74 -14.73 -1.06
N PRO A 184 -20.24 -15.96 -0.87
CA PRO A 184 -19.57 -16.95 -0.06
C PRO A 184 -18.22 -17.32 -0.67
N ILE A 185 -17.24 -17.61 0.18
CA ILE A 185 -15.96 -18.22 -0.18
C ILE A 185 -15.94 -19.61 0.43
N GLU A 186 -15.67 -20.61 -0.37
CA GLU A 186 -15.46 -21.99 0.08
C GLU A 186 -14.13 -22.14 0.82
#